data_2537be3015c4772ef294facbfb4cd8cd
#
_entry.id   2537be3015c4772ef294facbfb4cd8cd
#
_cell.length_a   1.000
_cell.length_b   1.000
_cell.length_c   1.000
_cell.angle_alpha   90.00
_cell.angle_beta   90.00
_cell.angle_gamma   90.00
#
_symmetry.space_group_name_H-M   'P 1'
#
loop_
_entity.id
_entity.type
_entity.pdbx_description
1 polymer ?
#
loop_
_entity_poly.entity_id
_entity_poly.type
_entity_poly.pdbx_seq_one_letter_code
_entity_poly.pdbx_strand_id
1 'polypeptide(L)'
;MPRNLHRLKPIAAVVGSLALAATLTACGGDSAASAAKVVTVYSADGLKGENGDGWYDQIFKDFEKQTGIKVKYVEGGSGEMVQRAVREKTNPQADVLVTLPPFIQQADGKGLLQKYTPKGADQVAGGDKAADATWTCVVNNYFGFVYDKKELKQAPTTWEELLDARYKNKLQYSTPGVAGDGTAVLVKAIHDFGGKEQALAYLKKLQANNVGPSASTGKLAPKVDKGELLVANGDVQMNYAQSKDMPNLGIWFPKATDKAADAAGKPTTFALPYAAGLVTKAPHADNGRKLLDFMLSAKAQQQVSEIGGGFSARKDVKATDANAIALTRLMDGVALFEPDWADIDKNLTSYVEDWKTATGS
;
A
#
# COMPACT_ATOMS: atom_id res chain seq x y z
N MET A 1 -26.45 65.26 -16.61
CA MET A 1 -27.88 65.69 -16.58
C MET A 1 -28.72 64.43 -16.68
N PRO A 2 -29.88 64.31 -15.97
CA PRO A 2 -30.06 64.57 -14.52
C PRO A 2 -30.46 63.27 -13.76
N ARG A 3 -30.18 63.29 -12.51
CA ARG A 3 -30.88 62.89 -11.30
C ARG A 3 -32.38 62.63 -11.40
N ASN A 4 -32.83 61.53 -10.75
CA ASN A 4 -34.08 61.54 -10.01
C ASN A 4 -34.04 60.67 -8.77
N LEU A 5 -34.15 61.30 -7.62
CA LEU A 5 -34.44 60.77 -6.30
C LEU A 5 -35.96 60.53 -6.16
N HIS A 6 -36.37 59.41 -5.56
CA HIS A 6 -37.66 59.32 -4.87
C HIS A 6 -37.51 58.51 -3.58
N ARG A 7 -37.48 59.21 -2.54
CA ARG A 7 -38.27 59.40 -1.30
C ARG A 7 -38.78 58.11 -0.64
N LEU A 8 -38.25 57.99 0.59
CA LEU A 8 -38.73 57.16 1.68
C LEU A 8 -40.15 57.55 2.15
N LYS A 9 -40.92 56.54 2.61
CA LYS A 9 -42.02 56.70 3.57
C LYS A 9 -41.90 55.64 4.66
N PRO A 10 -42.05 56.01 5.94
CA PRO A 10 -42.06 55.06 7.07
C PRO A 10 -43.47 54.54 7.33
N ILE A 11 -43.62 53.28 7.74
CA ILE A 11 -44.86 52.76 8.36
C ILE A 11 -44.49 52.19 9.72
N ALA A 12 -45.27 52.63 10.70
CA ALA A 12 -45.11 52.51 12.10
C ALA A 12 -45.28 51.07 12.67
N ALA A 13 -44.70 50.90 13.83
CA ALA A 13 -44.77 49.72 14.68
C ALA A 13 -46.17 49.45 15.22
N VAL A 14 -46.52 48.17 15.38
CA VAL A 14 -47.50 47.71 16.31
C VAL A 14 -46.86 46.60 17.14
N VAL A 15 -46.70 46.88 18.42
CA VAL A 15 -46.27 45.97 19.47
C VAL A 15 -47.48 45.10 19.87
N GLY A 16 -47.39 43.80 19.71
CA GLY A 16 -48.33 42.84 20.24
C GLY A 16 -47.60 41.81 21.10
N SER A 17 -47.61 42.03 22.42
CA SER A 17 -47.07 41.07 23.38
C SER A 17 -48.03 39.90 23.55
N LEU A 18 -47.64 38.70 23.13
CA LEU A 18 -48.25 37.42 23.54
C LEU A 18 -47.21 36.62 24.34
N ALA A 19 -47.40 36.52 25.63
CA ALA A 19 -46.72 35.60 26.49
C ALA A 19 -47.21 34.18 26.19
N LEU A 20 -46.34 33.30 25.67
CA LEU A 20 -46.57 31.88 25.57
C LEU A 20 -45.67 31.18 26.59
N ALA A 21 -46.31 30.57 27.61
CA ALA A 21 -45.67 29.70 28.58
C ALA A 21 -45.11 28.48 27.88
N ALA A 22 -43.77 28.36 27.81
CA ALA A 22 -43.14 27.14 27.38
C ALA A 22 -43.05 26.15 28.52
N THR A 23 -43.85 25.10 28.48
CA THR A 23 -43.67 23.89 29.28
C THR A 23 -42.40 23.18 28.86
N LEU A 24 -41.38 23.20 29.74
CA LEU A 24 -40.19 22.37 29.64
C LEU A 24 -40.58 20.93 29.95
N THR A 25 -40.93 20.16 28.93
CA THR A 25 -40.86 18.71 29.00
C THR A 25 -39.41 18.28 28.78
N ALA A 26 -38.70 18.02 29.85
CA ALA A 26 -37.42 17.31 29.83
C ALA A 26 -37.68 15.86 29.39
N CYS A 27 -37.65 15.61 28.09
CA CYS A 27 -37.42 14.27 27.57
C CYS A 27 -35.89 14.03 27.59
N GLY A 28 -35.44 13.38 28.68
CA GLY A 28 -34.18 12.66 28.68
C GLY A 28 -34.28 11.52 27.66
N GLY A 29 -34.00 11.81 26.40
CA GLY A 29 -33.73 10.82 25.37
C GLY A 29 -32.23 10.78 25.21
N ASP A 30 -31.60 9.68 25.57
CA ASP A 30 -30.29 9.30 25.15
C ASP A 30 -30.26 9.39 23.62
N SER A 31 -29.81 10.55 23.12
CA SER A 31 -29.34 10.68 21.74
C SER A 31 -28.01 9.94 21.68
N ALA A 32 -28.06 8.61 21.63
CA ALA A 32 -27.00 7.83 21.01
C ALA A 32 -26.89 8.39 19.59
N ALA A 33 -25.96 9.31 19.38
CA ALA A 33 -25.60 9.78 18.06
C ALA A 33 -25.42 8.53 17.21
N SER A 34 -26.29 8.33 16.23
CA SER A 34 -26.21 7.19 15.31
C SER A 34 -24.79 7.20 14.76
N ALA A 35 -23.94 6.30 15.25
CA ALA A 35 -22.54 6.23 14.85
C ALA A 35 -22.51 6.17 13.32
N ALA A 36 -21.81 7.11 12.69
CA ALA A 36 -21.78 7.20 11.23
C ALA A 36 -21.36 5.83 10.66
N LYS A 37 -22.21 5.24 9.81
CA LYS A 37 -21.98 3.92 9.22
C LYS A 37 -20.94 4.05 8.07
N VAL A 38 -19.74 4.51 8.39
CA VAL A 38 -18.64 4.69 7.47
C VAL A 38 -17.31 4.29 8.11
N VAL A 39 -16.39 3.80 7.31
CA VAL A 39 -14.99 3.57 7.67
C VAL A 39 -14.11 4.08 6.52
N THR A 40 -13.05 4.82 6.84
CA THR A 40 -12.13 5.37 5.85
C THR A 40 -10.80 4.62 5.90
N VAL A 41 -10.37 4.08 4.75
CA VAL A 41 -9.11 3.35 4.59
C VAL A 41 -8.15 4.19 3.76
N TYR A 42 -6.95 4.46 4.28
CA TYR A 42 -5.82 4.93 3.52
C TYR A 42 -4.93 3.73 3.21
N SER A 43 -4.65 3.47 1.95
CA SER A 43 -3.92 2.26 1.55
C SER A 43 -2.86 2.53 0.49
N ALA A 44 -1.76 1.79 0.59
CA ALA A 44 -0.90 1.56 -0.54
C ALA A 44 -1.69 0.93 -1.69
N ASP A 45 -1.27 1.22 -2.94
CA ASP A 45 -1.84 0.67 -4.16
C ASP A 45 -1.63 -0.86 -4.26
N GLY A 46 -2.43 -1.52 -5.11
CA GLY A 46 -2.28 -2.93 -5.48
C GLY A 46 -3.33 -3.91 -4.94
N LEU A 47 -4.12 -3.56 -3.92
CA LEU A 47 -5.16 -4.46 -3.38
C LEU A 47 -6.54 -4.25 -4.02
N LYS A 48 -6.73 -3.16 -4.76
CA LYS A 48 -7.91 -2.87 -5.55
C LYS A 48 -7.64 -3.18 -7.02
N GLY A 49 -8.56 -3.87 -7.68
CA GLY A 49 -8.45 -4.18 -9.11
C GLY A 49 -8.77 -2.97 -9.98
N GLU A 50 -8.08 -2.83 -11.12
CA GLU A 50 -8.36 -1.75 -12.09
C GLU A 50 -9.79 -1.85 -12.66
N ASN A 51 -10.30 -3.08 -12.78
CA ASN A 51 -11.63 -3.37 -13.29
C ASN A 51 -12.68 -3.60 -12.18
N GLY A 52 -12.34 -3.31 -10.91
CA GLY A 52 -13.24 -3.55 -9.79
C GLY A 52 -13.31 -5.03 -9.37
N ASP A 53 -12.28 -5.79 -9.65
CA ASP A 53 -12.15 -7.24 -9.44
C ASP A 53 -11.02 -7.63 -8.47
N GLY A 54 -10.43 -6.66 -7.78
CA GLY A 54 -9.40 -6.89 -6.77
C GLY A 54 -9.93 -7.40 -5.43
N TRP A 55 -9.00 -7.77 -4.55
CA TRP A 55 -9.36 -8.26 -3.22
C TRP A 55 -10.19 -7.24 -2.42
N TYR A 56 -9.80 -5.95 -2.44
CA TYR A 56 -10.57 -4.90 -1.77
C TYR A 56 -11.98 -4.73 -2.34
N ASP A 57 -12.13 -4.84 -3.66
CA ASP A 57 -13.46 -4.70 -4.29
C ASP A 57 -14.42 -5.77 -3.76
N GLN A 58 -13.94 -7.00 -3.58
CA GLN A 58 -14.75 -8.08 -3.05
C GLN A 58 -14.97 -7.96 -1.55
N ILE A 59 -13.90 -7.78 -0.75
CA ILE A 59 -14.04 -7.79 0.71
C ILE A 59 -14.77 -6.55 1.24
N PHE A 60 -14.61 -5.39 0.62
CA PHE A 60 -15.35 -4.20 1.02
C PHE A 60 -16.85 -4.36 0.72
N LYS A 61 -17.20 -4.91 -0.43
CA LYS A 61 -18.58 -5.26 -0.77
C LYS A 61 -19.20 -6.24 0.23
N ASP A 62 -18.46 -7.30 0.58
CA ASP A 62 -18.91 -8.31 1.55
C ASP A 62 -19.05 -7.69 2.97
N PHE A 63 -18.10 -6.87 3.39
CA PHE A 63 -18.12 -6.13 4.64
C PHE A 63 -19.32 -5.18 4.72
N GLU A 64 -19.54 -4.37 3.68
CA GLU A 64 -20.69 -3.45 3.60
C GLU A 64 -22.02 -4.20 3.66
N LYS A 65 -22.12 -5.32 2.95
CA LYS A 65 -23.34 -6.18 2.97
C LYS A 65 -23.61 -6.76 4.35
N GLN A 66 -22.56 -7.20 5.06
CA GLN A 66 -22.68 -7.85 6.36
C GLN A 66 -22.95 -6.85 7.49
N THR A 67 -22.38 -5.65 7.43
CA THR A 67 -22.38 -4.70 8.57
C THR A 67 -23.24 -3.46 8.33
N GLY A 68 -23.56 -3.14 7.08
CA GLY A 68 -24.16 -1.88 6.67
C GLY A 68 -23.23 -0.67 6.79
N ILE A 69 -21.92 -0.90 7.06
CA ILE A 69 -20.91 0.14 7.16
C ILE A 69 -20.26 0.35 5.78
N LYS A 70 -20.29 1.59 5.26
CA LYS A 70 -19.70 1.95 3.98
C LYS A 70 -18.20 2.14 4.10
N VAL A 71 -17.43 1.62 3.14
CA VAL A 71 -15.98 1.81 3.07
C VAL A 71 -15.66 2.97 2.13
N LYS A 72 -14.98 3.99 2.66
CA LYS A 72 -14.31 5.02 1.87
C LYS A 72 -12.86 4.62 1.69
N TYR A 73 -12.38 4.67 0.47
CA TYR A 73 -11.05 4.22 0.11
C TYR A 73 -10.24 5.34 -0.54
N VAL A 74 -9.02 5.53 -0.07
CA VAL A 74 -8.04 6.47 -0.61
C VAL A 74 -6.75 5.72 -0.86
N GLU A 75 -6.28 5.76 -2.08
CA GLU A 75 -5.11 5.05 -2.57
C GLU A 75 -3.97 5.99 -2.92
N GLY A 76 -2.75 5.51 -2.73
CA GLY A 76 -1.53 6.20 -3.14
C GLY A 76 -0.28 5.37 -2.84
N GLY A 77 0.91 5.94 -3.03
CA GLY A 77 2.15 5.28 -2.65
C GLY A 77 2.25 5.08 -1.14
N SER A 78 2.92 4.01 -0.71
CA SER A 78 3.07 3.65 0.71
C SER A 78 3.55 4.82 1.59
N GLY A 79 4.63 5.49 1.17
CA GLY A 79 5.16 6.67 1.88
C GLY A 79 4.22 7.87 1.79
N GLU A 80 3.53 8.05 0.66
CA GLU A 80 2.55 9.14 0.48
C GLU A 80 1.41 9.01 1.48
N MET A 81 0.86 7.82 1.67
CA MET A 81 -0.24 7.58 2.62
C MET A 81 0.20 7.84 4.07
N VAL A 82 1.42 7.43 4.43
CA VAL A 82 1.98 7.73 5.76
C VAL A 82 2.19 9.24 5.94
N GLN A 83 2.77 9.95 4.95
CA GLN A 83 2.95 11.40 5.02
C GLN A 83 1.60 12.14 5.11
N ARG A 84 0.58 11.65 4.43
CA ARG A 84 -0.78 12.18 4.57
C ARG A 84 -1.31 12.00 5.99
N ALA A 85 -1.20 10.81 6.56
CA ALA A 85 -1.59 10.55 7.94
C ALA A 85 -0.81 11.40 8.96
N VAL A 86 0.48 11.68 8.70
CA VAL A 86 1.30 12.62 9.51
C VAL A 86 0.72 14.03 9.47
N ARG A 87 0.38 14.57 8.29
CA ARG A 87 -0.21 15.92 8.18
C ARG A 87 -1.57 16.00 8.87
N GLU A 88 -2.31 14.92 8.91
CA GLU A 88 -3.65 14.84 9.50
C GLU A 88 -3.64 14.37 10.97
N LYS A 89 -2.46 14.18 11.60
CA LYS A 89 -2.30 13.56 12.94
C LYS A 89 -3.14 14.22 14.04
N THR A 90 -3.35 15.54 13.98
CA THR A 90 -4.16 16.28 14.96
C THR A 90 -5.66 16.15 14.71
N ASN A 91 -6.08 15.89 13.48
CA ASN A 91 -7.46 15.67 13.06
C ASN A 91 -7.51 14.56 11.99
N PRO A 92 -7.34 13.28 12.39
CA PRO A 92 -7.27 12.16 11.46
C PRO A 92 -8.54 12.03 10.60
N GLN A 93 -8.34 11.71 9.33
CA GLN A 93 -9.43 11.46 8.38
C GLN A 93 -9.56 9.98 8.06
N ALA A 94 -8.52 9.20 8.28
CA ALA A 94 -8.53 7.75 8.13
C ALA A 94 -8.87 7.04 9.44
N ASP A 95 -9.54 5.92 9.32
CA ASP A 95 -9.77 4.98 10.42
C ASP A 95 -8.75 3.83 10.40
N VAL A 96 -8.38 3.37 9.21
CA VAL A 96 -7.42 2.29 8.99
C VAL A 96 -6.35 2.78 8.02
N LEU A 97 -5.09 2.51 8.34
CA LEU A 97 -3.94 2.70 7.46
C LEU A 97 -3.41 1.34 7.04
N VAL A 98 -3.23 1.14 5.73
CA VAL A 98 -2.62 -0.06 5.15
C VAL A 98 -1.42 0.36 4.30
N THR A 99 -0.25 -0.16 4.61
CA THR A 99 0.98 0.18 3.89
C THR A 99 2.00 -0.95 3.96
N LEU A 100 3.10 -0.80 3.24
CA LEU A 100 4.19 -1.79 3.19
C LEU A 100 5.33 -1.41 4.15
N PRO A 101 6.16 -2.36 4.60
CA PRO A 101 7.43 -2.03 5.24
C PRO A 101 8.34 -1.18 4.31
N PRO A 102 9.16 -0.26 4.84
CA PRO A 102 9.29 0.13 6.25
C PRO A 102 8.25 1.17 6.69
N PHE A 103 7.31 1.55 5.84
CA PHE A 103 6.37 2.65 6.11
C PHE A 103 5.35 2.33 7.21
N ILE A 104 5.03 1.04 7.44
CA ILE A 104 4.17 0.66 8.56
C ILE A 104 4.92 0.86 9.89
N GLN A 105 6.22 0.52 9.96
CA GLN A 105 7.07 0.78 11.11
C GLN A 105 7.23 2.30 11.34
N GLN A 106 7.40 3.07 10.25
CA GLN A 106 7.45 4.53 10.33
C GLN A 106 6.14 5.12 10.86
N ALA A 107 4.99 4.61 10.44
CA ALA A 107 3.69 5.06 10.95
C ALA A 107 3.55 4.76 12.44
N ASP A 108 3.97 3.59 12.87
CA ASP A 108 3.99 3.17 14.27
C ASP A 108 4.94 4.05 15.11
N GLY A 109 6.19 4.19 14.71
CA GLY A 109 7.18 5.02 15.40
C GLY A 109 6.79 6.50 15.51
N LYS A 110 5.95 7.00 14.59
CA LYS A 110 5.36 8.36 14.65
C LYS A 110 4.10 8.43 15.51
N GLY A 111 3.64 7.33 16.12
CA GLY A 111 2.42 7.26 16.93
C GLY A 111 1.15 7.53 16.12
N LEU A 112 1.12 7.14 14.85
CA LEU A 112 -0.05 7.23 13.99
C LEU A 112 -1.02 6.09 14.20
N LEU A 113 -0.57 4.99 14.81
CA LEU A 113 -1.33 3.76 15.02
C LEU A 113 -1.63 3.56 16.50
N GLN A 114 -2.80 3.04 16.81
CA GLN A 114 -3.19 2.65 18.16
C GLN A 114 -3.28 1.13 18.28
N LYS A 115 -3.06 0.64 19.50
CA LYS A 115 -3.09 -0.79 19.79
C LYS A 115 -4.47 -1.39 19.52
N TYR A 116 -4.48 -2.42 18.71
CA TYR A 116 -5.64 -3.25 18.47
C TYR A 116 -5.21 -4.62 17.94
N THR A 117 -5.67 -5.68 18.58
CA THR A 117 -5.45 -7.06 18.12
C THR A 117 -6.69 -7.55 17.38
N PRO A 118 -6.67 -7.57 16.04
CA PRO A 118 -7.80 -8.09 15.26
C PRO A 118 -8.04 -9.57 15.52
N LYS A 119 -9.28 -10.02 15.40
CA LYS A 119 -9.64 -11.44 15.45
C LYS A 119 -8.89 -12.18 14.32
N GLY A 120 -8.21 -13.27 14.68
CA GLY A 120 -7.37 -14.03 13.75
C GLY A 120 -5.90 -13.58 13.68
N ALA A 121 -5.50 -12.51 14.37
CA ALA A 121 -4.11 -12.08 14.44
C ALA A 121 -3.18 -13.07 15.16
N ASP A 122 -3.73 -14.00 15.95
CA ASP A 122 -3.00 -15.13 16.55
C ASP A 122 -2.50 -16.11 15.47
N GLN A 123 -3.15 -16.14 14.30
CA GLN A 123 -2.76 -16.97 13.16
C GLN A 123 -1.73 -16.28 12.24
N VAL A 124 -1.43 -14.99 12.43
CA VAL A 124 -0.37 -14.28 11.70
C VAL A 124 0.98 -14.56 12.34
N ALA A 125 2.02 -14.76 11.53
CA ALA A 125 3.37 -15.00 12.01
C ALA A 125 3.89 -13.85 12.89
N GLY A 126 4.78 -14.13 13.84
CA GLY A 126 5.29 -13.14 14.80
C GLY A 126 6.01 -11.97 14.12
N GLY A 127 6.79 -12.24 13.07
CA GLY A 127 7.50 -11.22 12.28
C GLY A 127 6.60 -10.35 11.39
N ASP A 128 5.37 -10.80 11.13
CA ASP A 128 4.41 -10.12 10.26
C ASP A 128 3.41 -9.25 11.04
N LYS A 129 3.71 -8.91 12.28
CA LYS A 129 2.89 -8.03 13.13
C LYS A 129 3.73 -7.34 14.21
N ALA A 130 3.27 -6.19 14.66
CA ALA A 130 3.89 -5.49 15.79
C ALA A 130 3.72 -6.26 17.10
N ALA A 131 4.80 -6.33 17.89
CA ALA A 131 4.78 -6.99 19.21
C ALA A 131 3.79 -6.32 20.17
N ASP A 132 3.55 -5.03 20.02
CA ASP A 132 2.64 -4.24 20.84
C ASP A 132 1.22 -4.08 20.25
N ALA A 133 0.93 -4.83 19.16
CA ALA A 133 -0.36 -4.89 18.48
C ALA A 133 -0.81 -3.58 17.81
N THR A 134 0.10 -2.73 17.35
CA THR A 134 -0.23 -1.52 16.60
C THR A 134 -0.55 -1.80 15.13
N TRP A 135 0.02 -2.86 14.54
CA TRP A 135 -0.26 -3.28 13.18
C TRP A 135 -0.14 -4.81 13.00
N THR A 136 -0.73 -5.31 11.93
CA THR A 136 -0.63 -6.73 11.53
C THR A 136 -0.71 -6.85 10.01
N CYS A 137 -0.02 -7.85 9.46
CA CYS A 137 -0.15 -8.24 8.05
C CYS A 137 -1.60 -8.62 7.74
N VAL A 138 -2.11 -8.18 6.59
CA VAL A 138 -3.43 -8.54 6.05
C VAL A 138 -3.35 -9.25 4.71
N VAL A 139 -2.28 -9.03 3.95
CA VAL A 139 -1.95 -9.79 2.73
C VAL A 139 -0.45 -9.99 2.69
N ASN A 140 -0.01 -11.25 2.63
CA ASN A 140 1.40 -11.54 2.43
C ASN A 140 1.77 -11.41 0.96
N ASN A 141 2.95 -10.87 0.70
CA ASN A 141 3.43 -10.49 -0.61
C ASN A 141 4.95 -10.54 -0.66
N TYR A 142 5.51 -10.54 -1.86
CA TYR A 142 6.96 -10.54 -2.09
C TYR A 142 7.33 -9.48 -3.12
N PHE A 143 8.47 -8.86 -2.93
CA PHE A 143 9.01 -7.91 -3.91
C PHE A 143 9.40 -8.65 -5.20
N GLY A 144 9.24 -8.00 -6.36
CA GLY A 144 9.58 -8.58 -7.65
C GLY A 144 9.82 -7.52 -8.72
N PHE A 145 10.11 -8.01 -9.92
CA PHE A 145 10.20 -7.22 -11.13
C PHE A 145 9.25 -7.78 -12.18
N VAL A 146 8.85 -6.91 -13.10
CA VAL A 146 8.05 -7.29 -14.27
C VAL A 146 8.82 -7.02 -15.55
N TYR A 147 8.53 -7.81 -16.58
CA TYR A 147 9.12 -7.67 -17.91
C TYR A 147 8.09 -7.91 -19.00
N ASP A 148 8.33 -7.32 -20.16
CA ASP A 148 7.52 -7.54 -21.36
C ASP A 148 7.89 -8.88 -22.04
N LYS A 149 7.02 -9.89 -21.90
CA LYS A 149 7.19 -11.24 -22.52
C LYS A 149 7.14 -11.22 -24.05
N LYS A 150 6.50 -10.21 -24.64
CA LYS A 150 6.37 -10.10 -26.09
C LYS A 150 7.69 -9.66 -26.71
N GLU A 151 8.34 -8.65 -26.14
CA GLU A 151 9.58 -8.08 -26.63
C GLU A 151 10.81 -8.85 -26.11
N LEU A 152 10.79 -9.26 -24.86
CA LEU A 152 11.82 -10.07 -24.23
C LEU A 152 11.35 -11.52 -24.16
N LYS A 153 11.85 -12.37 -25.06
CA LYS A 153 11.47 -13.81 -25.09
C LYS A 153 11.83 -14.57 -23.82
N GLN A 154 12.78 -14.05 -23.06
CA GLN A 154 13.21 -14.54 -21.75
C GLN A 154 13.36 -13.38 -20.80
N ALA A 155 13.01 -13.58 -19.52
CA ALA A 155 13.26 -12.61 -18.48
C ALA A 155 14.77 -12.32 -18.36
N PRO A 156 15.16 -11.09 -18.00
CA PRO A 156 16.51 -10.84 -17.53
C PRO A 156 16.86 -11.76 -16.38
N THR A 157 18.12 -12.12 -16.23
CA THR A 157 18.56 -13.05 -15.19
C THR A 157 19.26 -12.36 -14.05
N THR A 158 20.04 -11.33 -14.36
CA THR A 158 20.89 -10.62 -13.41
C THR A 158 20.61 -9.12 -13.40
N TRP A 159 21.10 -8.46 -12.37
CA TRP A 159 21.08 -7.01 -12.29
C TRP A 159 21.94 -6.35 -13.39
N GLU A 160 23.07 -6.99 -13.75
CA GLU A 160 24.01 -6.47 -14.75
C GLU A 160 23.39 -6.39 -16.12
N GLU A 161 22.53 -7.34 -16.49
CA GLU A 161 21.81 -7.32 -17.77
C GLU A 161 20.97 -6.06 -17.94
N LEU A 162 20.44 -5.49 -16.86
CA LEU A 162 19.65 -4.26 -16.91
C LEU A 162 20.45 -3.01 -17.28
N LEU A 163 21.78 -3.09 -17.29
CA LEU A 163 22.67 -2.02 -17.76
C LEU A 163 22.86 -2.02 -19.29
N ASP A 164 22.37 -3.04 -19.99
CA ASP A 164 22.45 -3.10 -21.45
C ASP A 164 21.71 -1.92 -22.11
N ALA A 165 22.26 -1.41 -23.20
CA ALA A 165 21.72 -0.26 -23.92
C ALA A 165 20.29 -0.47 -24.45
N ARG A 166 19.84 -1.74 -24.64
CA ARG A 166 18.46 -2.05 -25.04
C ARG A 166 17.41 -1.53 -24.04
N TYR A 167 17.77 -1.38 -22.77
CA TYR A 167 16.88 -0.88 -21.72
C TYR A 167 16.85 0.64 -21.60
N LYS A 168 17.64 1.36 -22.40
CA LYS A 168 17.67 2.82 -22.35
C LYS A 168 16.31 3.42 -22.66
N ASN A 169 15.76 4.18 -21.71
CA ASN A 169 14.40 4.71 -21.75
C ASN A 169 13.31 3.62 -21.86
N LYS A 170 13.62 2.38 -21.46
CA LYS A 170 12.74 1.22 -21.48
C LYS A 170 12.72 0.50 -20.13
N LEU A 171 13.35 1.07 -19.12
CA LEU A 171 13.33 0.61 -17.74
C LEU A 171 12.80 1.73 -16.86
N GLN A 172 11.93 1.39 -15.91
CA GLN A 172 11.47 2.32 -14.89
C GLN A 172 11.32 1.60 -13.55
N TYR A 173 11.76 2.25 -12.49
CA TYR A 173 11.41 1.81 -11.14
C TYR A 173 10.76 2.95 -10.36
N SER A 174 9.84 2.59 -9.46
CA SER A 174 9.14 3.56 -8.62
C SER A 174 10.10 4.20 -7.61
N THR A 175 9.79 5.41 -7.18
CA THR A 175 10.70 6.26 -6.43
C THR A 175 10.88 5.78 -4.99
N PRO A 176 12.11 5.46 -4.53
CA PRO A 176 12.40 5.17 -3.14
C PRO A 176 11.93 6.29 -2.20
N GLY A 177 11.40 5.94 -1.04
CA GLY A 177 10.86 6.90 -0.06
C GLY A 177 9.44 7.39 -0.35
N VAL A 178 8.92 7.16 -1.57
CA VAL A 178 7.56 7.54 -2.00
C VAL A 178 6.69 6.29 -2.18
N ALA A 179 7.12 5.39 -3.05
CA ALA A 179 6.48 4.09 -3.25
C ALA A 179 7.15 3.01 -2.39
N GLY A 180 6.36 2.05 -1.90
CA GLY A 180 6.87 0.92 -1.11
C GLY A 180 7.86 0.09 -1.90
N ASP A 181 7.45 -0.37 -3.07
CA ASP A 181 8.30 -1.17 -3.96
C ASP A 181 9.49 -0.39 -4.52
N GLY A 182 9.39 0.94 -4.62
CA GLY A 182 10.54 1.78 -4.95
C GLY A 182 11.62 1.71 -3.87
N THR A 183 11.19 1.75 -2.61
CA THR A 183 12.09 1.54 -1.46
C THR A 183 12.62 0.10 -1.45
N ALA A 184 11.79 -0.87 -1.80
CA ALA A 184 12.18 -2.26 -1.92
C ALA A 184 13.27 -2.51 -2.99
N VAL A 185 13.29 -1.75 -4.10
CA VAL A 185 14.43 -1.78 -5.05
C VAL A 185 15.74 -1.50 -4.34
N LEU A 186 15.78 -0.46 -3.51
CA LEU A 186 16.98 -0.07 -2.77
C LEU A 186 17.38 -1.13 -1.75
N VAL A 187 16.43 -1.64 -0.97
CA VAL A 187 16.62 -2.71 0.02
C VAL A 187 17.19 -3.97 -0.64
N LYS A 188 16.57 -4.40 -1.76
CA LYS A 188 17.05 -5.56 -2.51
C LYS A 188 18.45 -5.34 -3.09
N ALA A 189 18.71 -4.18 -3.65
CA ALA A 189 20.03 -3.87 -4.19
C ALA A 189 21.11 -3.90 -3.09
N ILE A 190 20.83 -3.35 -1.90
CA ILE A 190 21.76 -3.39 -0.76
C ILE A 190 22.10 -4.84 -0.39
N HIS A 191 21.11 -5.72 -0.33
CA HIS A 191 21.34 -7.15 -0.06
C HIS A 191 22.12 -7.80 -1.21
N ASP A 192 21.65 -7.69 -2.44
CA ASP A 192 22.18 -8.44 -3.58
C ASP A 192 23.59 -8.02 -3.98
N PHE A 193 23.97 -6.78 -3.73
CA PHE A 193 25.34 -6.28 -3.96
C PHE A 193 26.27 -6.35 -2.74
N GLY A 194 25.79 -6.88 -1.61
CA GLY A 194 26.56 -7.06 -0.39
C GLY A 194 26.87 -5.76 0.35
N GLY A 195 26.07 -4.71 0.15
CA GLY A 195 26.17 -3.47 0.91
C GLY A 195 25.67 -2.23 0.19
N LYS A 196 25.46 -1.16 0.96
CA LYS A 196 24.88 0.11 0.48
C LYS A 196 25.74 0.78 -0.60
N GLU A 197 27.05 0.86 -0.40
CA GLU A 197 27.95 1.54 -1.35
C GLU A 197 27.93 0.88 -2.72
N GLN A 198 27.99 -0.44 -2.77
CA GLN A 198 27.95 -1.25 -4.00
C GLN A 198 26.59 -1.11 -4.69
N ALA A 199 25.51 -1.14 -3.92
CA ALA A 199 24.15 -0.92 -4.43
C ALA A 199 23.99 0.47 -5.06
N LEU A 200 24.43 1.52 -4.38
CA LEU A 200 24.35 2.89 -4.89
C LEU A 200 25.21 3.10 -6.13
N ALA A 201 26.42 2.51 -6.17
CA ALA A 201 27.27 2.54 -7.34
C ALA A 201 26.59 1.84 -8.56
N TYR A 202 25.88 0.75 -8.33
CA TYR A 202 25.10 0.08 -9.38
C TYR A 202 23.89 0.94 -9.80
N LEU A 203 23.06 1.42 -8.86
CA LEU A 203 21.87 2.22 -9.14
C LEU A 203 22.20 3.52 -9.88
N LYS A 204 23.37 4.12 -9.60
CA LYS A 204 23.91 5.25 -10.38
C LYS A 204 24.04 4.89 -11.87
N LYS A 205 24.56 3.70 -12.18
CA LYS A 205 24.69 3.23 -13.57
C LYS A 205 23.32 2.93 -14.18
N LEU A 206 22.44 2.28 -13.41
CA LEU A 206 21.09 1.91 -13.85
C LEU A 206 20.27 3.14 -14.22
N GLN A 207 20.52 4.28 -13.57
CA GLN A 207 19.81 5.54 -13.83
C GLN A 207 19.92 6.01 -15.29
N ALA A 208 20.99 5.62 -16.00
CA ALA A 208 21.12 5.92 -17.42
C ALA A 208 20.06 5.25 -18.31
N ASN A 209 19.46 4.16 -17.85
CA ASN A 209 18.39 3.43 -18.52
C ASN A 209 17.00 3.78 -17.98
N ASN A 210 16.91 4.40 -16.78
CA ASN A 210 15.66 4.71 -16.11
C ASN A 210 14.93 5.88 -16.80
N VAL A 211 13.65 5.70 -17.09
CA VAL A 211 12.78 6.75 -17.67
C VAL A 211 12.62 7.94 -16.72
N GLY A 212 12.69 7.71 -15.41
CA GLY A 212 12.54 8.75 -14.41
C GLY A 212 11.61 8.33 -13.25
N PRO A 213 11.23 9.27 -12.39
CA PRO A 213 10.49 8.96 -11.16
C PRO A 213 9.08 8.43 -11.44
N SER A 214 8.59 7.58 -10.54
CA SER A 214 7.19 7.16 -10.44
C SER A 214 6.75 7.12 -8.98
N ALA A 215 5.65 7.79 -8.66
CA ALA A 215 5.10 7.79 -7.30
C ALA A 215 4.28 6.53 -7.00
N SER A 216 3.87 5.76 -8.02
CA SER A 216 3.05 4.56 -7.90
C SER A 216 3.68 3.42 -8.68
N THR A 217 3.79 2.25 -8.05
CA THR A 217 4.29 1.03 -8.68
C THR A 217 3.21 0.43 -9.59
N GLY A 218 1.94 0.47 -9.17
CA GLY A 218 0.82 -0.07 -9.96
C GLY A 218 0.69 0.50 -11.37
N LYS A 219 1.19 1.73 -11.60
CA LYS A 219 1.19 2.38 -12.92
C LYS A 219 2.28 1.89 -13.87
N LEU A 220 3.20 1.04 -13.41
CA LEU A 220 4.31 0.56 -14.23
C LEU A 220 3.95 -0.65 -15.07
N ALA A 221 3.20 -1.60 -14.53
CA ALA A 221 2.80 -2.82 -15.24
C ALA A 221 2.03 -2.56 -16.54
N PRO A 222 1.05 -1.63 -16.61
CA PRO A 222 0.39 -1.28 -17.86
C PRO A 222 1.35 -0.77 -18.95
N LYS A 223 2.41 -0.07 -18.57
CA LYS A 223 3.43 0.41 -19.52
C LYS A 223 4.29 -0.75 -20.05
N VAL A 224 4.59 -1.73 -19.18
CA VAL A 224 5.31 -2.94 -19.60
C VAL A 224 4.44 -3.75 -20.56
N ASP A 225 3.17 -4.00 -20.24
CA ASP A 225 2.25 -4.76 -21.09
C ASP A 225 2.07 -4.12 -22.49
N LYS A 226 2.11 -2.79 -22.56
CA LYS A 226 2.00 -2.03 -23.83
C LYS A 226 3.32 -1.90 -24.60
N GLY A 227 4.45 -2.39 -24.07
CA GLY A 227 5.79 -2.26 -24.69
C GLY A 227 6.39 -0.85 -24.58
N GLU A 228 5.80 0.03 -23.75
CA GLU A 228 6.40 1.32 -23.43
C GLU A 228 7.68 1.13 -22.60
N LEU A 229 7.65 0.16 -21.69
CA LEU A 229 8.78 -0.32 -20.90
C LEU A 229 9.07 -1.78 -21.21
N LEU A 230 10.33 -2.19 -21.12
CA LEU A 230 10.74 -3.59 -21.19
C LEU A 230 10.81 -4.21 -19.80
N VAL A 231 11.16 -3.42 -18.79
CA VAL A 231 11.30 -3.86 -17.39
C VAL A 231 10.86 -2.77 -16.44
N ALA A 232 10.20 -3.18 -15.36
CA ALA A 232 9.92 -2.31 -14.21
C ALA A 232 10.01 -3.11 -12.90
N ASN A 233 10.11 -2.40 -11.77
CA ASN A 233 9.89 -3.05 -10.49
C ASN A 233 8.40 -3.24 -10.22
N GLY A 234 8.09 -4.15 -9.33
CA GLY A 234 6.75 -4.48 -8.91
C GLY A 234 6.74 -5.34 -7.65
N ASP A 235 5.66 -6.01 -7.45
CA ASP A 235 5.51 -7.06 -6.44
C ASP A 235 4.73 -8.26 -6.99
N VAL A 236 4.84 -9.39 -6.32
CA VAL A 236 4.23 -10.64 -6.78
C VAL A 236 2.72 -10.53 -6.78
N GLN A 237 2.13 -10.01 -5.69
CA GLN A 237 0.69 -9.97 -5.51
C GLN A 237 -0.01 -9.12 -6.58
N MET A 238 0.37 -7.85 -6.66
CA MET A 238 -0.26 -6.90 -7.57
C MET A 238 -0.05 -7.31 -9.03
N ASN A 239 1.19 -7.66 -9.39
CA ASN A 239 1.51 -7.98 -10.79
C ASN A 239 0.97 -9.34 -11.23
N TYR A 240 0.83 -10.30 -10.31
CA TYR A 240 0.14 -11.54 -10.62
C TYR A 240 -1.35 -11.29 -10.87
N ALA A 241 -2.01 -10.48 -10.05
CA ALA A 241 -3.40 -10.08 -10.29
C ALA A 241 -3.55 -9.37 -11.65
N GLN A 242 -2.71 -8.37 -11.93
CA GLN A 242 -2.71 -7.63 -13.19
C GLN A 242 -2.41 -8.50 -14.42
N SER A 243 -1.60 -9.55 -14.29
CA SER A 243 -1.23 -10.42 -15.41
C SER A 243 -2.40 -11.19 -16.02
N LYS A 244 -3.54 -11.25 -15.35
CA LYS A 244 -4.78 -11.85 -15.89
C LYS A 244 -5.33 -11.04 -17.07
N ASP A 245 -5.20 -9.70 -17.00
CA ASP A 245 -5.67 -8.77 -18.04
C ASP A 245 -4.51 -8.24 -18.91
N MET A 246 -3.27 -8.48 -18.52
CA MET A 246 -2.04 -8.02 -19.17
C MET A 246 -1.21 -9.21 -19.67
N PRO A 247 -1.54 -9.76 -20.85
CA PRO A 247 -0.95 -11.03 -21.33
C PRO A 247 0.56 -10.95 -21.60
N ASN A 248 1.10 -9.74 -21.82
CA ASN A 248 2.54 -9.56 -22.06
C ASN A 248 3.33 -9.42 -20.74
N LEU A 249 2.66 -9.28 -19.59
CA LEU A 249 3.33 -9.10 -18.32
C LEU A 249 3.93 -10.41 -17.79
N GLY A 250 5.24 -10.43 -17.54
CA GLY A 250 5.95 -11.51 -16.85
C GLY A 250 6.50 -11.01 -15.51
N ILE A 251 6.62 -11.89 -14.53
CA ILE A 251 7.22 -11.60 -13.21
C ILE A 251 8.55 -12.35 -13.12
N TRP A 252 9.56 -11.72 -12.55
CA TRP A 252 10.87 -12.32 -12.36
C TRP A 252 11.63 -11.72 -11.18
N PHE A 253 12.74 -12.40 -10.81
CA PHE A 253 13.59 -12.00 -9.68
C PHE A 253 15.04 -11.99 -10.15
N PRO A 254 15.77 -10.86 -10.08
CA PRO A 254 17.18 -10.81 -10.40
C PRO A 254 17.99 -11.65 -9.41
N LYS A 255 19.02 -12.34 -9.94
CA LYS A 255 19.98 -13.07 -9.13
C LYS A 255 20.84 -12.10 -8.33
N ALA A 256 21.07 -12.43 -7.06
CA ALA A 256 22.06 -11.75 -6.26
C ALA A 256 23.46 -11.93 -6.87
N THR A 257 24.30 -10.93 -6.69
CA THR A 257 25.70 -10.99 -7.13
C THR A 257 26.52 -11.91 -6.22
N ASP A 258 27.76 -12.21 -6.60
CA ASP A 258 28.69 -12.99 -5.78
C ASP A 258 29.05 -12.29 -4.45
N LYS A 259 28.62 -11.05 -4.26
CA LYS A 259 28.81 -10.29 -3.02
C LYS A 259 27.76 -10.59 -1.94
N ALA A 260 26.59 -11.11 -2.32
CA ALA A 260 25.59 -11.53 -1.35
C ALA A 260 26.06 -12.80 -0.63
N ALA A 261 26.26 -12.71 0.69
CA ALA A 261 26.92 -13.73 1.48
C ALA A 261 26.16 -15.08 1.51
N ASP A 262 24.84 -15.05 1.45
CA ASP A 262 23.94 -16.19 1.65
C ASP A 262 23.19 -16.64 0.38
N ALA A 263 23.20 -15.82 -0.67
CA ALA A 263 22.38 -16.02 -1.85
C ALA A 263 23.10 -15.82 -3.19
N ALA A 264 24.45 -15.83 -3.21
CA ALA A 264 25.25 -15.61 -4.40
C ALA A 264 24.77 -16.43 -5.61
N GLY A 265 24.49 -15.76 -6.74
CA GLY A 265 24.05 -16.38 -7.97
C GLY A 265 22.63 -16.95 -7.98
N LYS A 266 21.85 -16.81 -6.89
CA LYS A 266 20.45 -17.25 -6.81
C LYS A 266 19.48 -16.10 -7.08
N PRO A 267 18.31 -16.37 -7.69
CA PRO A 267 17.21 -15.41 -7.65
C PRO A 267 16.84 -15.13 -6.18
N THR A 268 16.68 -13.87 -5.84
CA THR A 268 16.39 -13.47 -4.44
C THR A 268 15.15 -12.62 -4.37
N THR A 269 14.46 -12.68 -3.24
CA THR A 269 13.43 -11.72 -2.85
C THR A 269 13.24 -11.70 -1.33
N PHE A 270 12.30 -10.91 -0.86
CA PHE A 270 11.91 -10.80 0.54
C PHE A 270 10.42 -10.51 0.68
N ALA A 271 9.87 -10.81 1.86
CA ALA A 271 8.49 -10.51 2.16
C ALA A 271 8.26 -8.99 2.24
N LEU A 272 7.24 -8.53 1.53
CA LEU A 272 6.81 -7.14 1.50
C LEU A 272 5.30 -7.08 1.76
N PRO A 273 4.85 -7.43 2.99
CA PRO A 273 3.44 -7.61 3.29
C PRO A 273 2.67 -6.30 3.32
N TYR A 274 1.41 -6.33 2.90
CA TYR A 274 0.47 -5.27 3.24
C TYR A 274 0.10 -5.41 4.72
N ALA A 275 0.51 -4.43 5.51
CA ALA A 275 0.27 -4.37 6.94
C ALA A 275 -0.75 -3.28 7.28
N ALA A 276 -1.71 -3.60 8.12
CA ALA A 276 -2.82 -2.74 8.50
C ALA A 276 -2.77 -2.37 9.97
N GLY A 277 -3.06 -1.11 10.29
CA GLY A 277 -3.20 -0.62 11.66
C GLY A 277 -4.40 0.30 11.84
N LEU A 278 -4.94 0.33 13.05
CA LEU A 278 -6.00 1.26 13.45
C LEU A 278 -5.37 2.64 13.70
N VAL A 279 -5.87 3.67 13.04
CA VAL A 279 -5.31 5.03 13.19
C VAL A 279 -5.59 5.58 14.60
N THR A 280 -4.59 6.22 15.20
CA THR A 280 -4.72 6.90 16.48
C THR A 280 -5.76 8.02 16.38
N LYS A 281 -6.73 8.05 17.29
CA LYS A 281 -7.88 8.99 17.26
C LYS A 281 -8.72 8.87 15.98
N ALA A 282 -8.80 7.68 15.39
CA ALA A 282 -9.65 7.42 14.22
C ALA A 282 -11.08 7.94 14.43
N PRO A 283 -11.68 8.67 13.46
CA PRO A 283 -13.03 9.24 13.60
C PRO A 283 -14.11 8.15 13.84
N HIS A 284 -13.91 6.96 13.26
CA HIS A 284 -14.84 5.83 13.38
C HIS A 284 -14.10 4.56 13.87
N ALA A 285 -13.36 4.66 14.99
CA ALA A 285 -12.48 3.61 15.49
C ALA A 285 -13.17 2.23 15.61
N ASP A 286 -14.43 2.16 16.06
CA ASP A 286 -15.16 0.90 16.17
C ASP A 286 -15.46 0.25 14.81
N ASN A 287 -15.70 1.06 13.78
CA ASN A 287 -15.86 0.57 12.42
C ASN A 287 -14.51 0.11 11.84
N GLY A 288 -13.42 0.83 12.16
CA GLY A 288 -12.06 0.42 11.83
C GLY A 288 -11.69 -0.94 12.41
N ARG A 289 -12.00 -1.18 13.71
CA ARG A 289 -11.80 -2.48 14.36
C ARG A 289 -12.57 -3.60 13.65
N LYS A 290 -13.85 -3.36 13.33
CA LYS A 290 -14.68 -4.33 12.61
C LYS A 290 -14.10 -4.65 11.23
N LEU A 291 -13.55 -3.66 10.52
CA LEU A 291 -12.94 -3.88 9.21
C LEU A 291 -11.65 -4.69 9.34
N LEU A 292 -10.78 -4.38 10.31
CA LEU A 292 -9.56 -5.16 10.57
C LEU A 292 -9.87 -6.62 10.93
N ASP A 293 -10.88 -6.86 11.79
CA ASP A 293 -11.39 -8.20 12.09
C ASP A 293 -11.87 -8.92 10.82
N PHE A 294 -12.59 -8.20 9.96
CA PHE A 294 -13.10 -8.76 8.72
C PHE A 294 -11.99 -9.11 7.74
N MET A 295 -11.00 -8.24 7.56
CA MET A 295 -9.83 -8.48 6.69
C MET A 295 -9.07 -9.75 7.11
N LEU A 296 -8.98 -10.03 8.41
CA LEU A 296 -8.33 -11.23 8.94
C LEU A 296 -9.30 -12.41 9.16
N SER A 297 -10.56 -12.32 8.76
CA SER A 297 -11.46 -13.48 8.81
C SER A 297 -10.96 -14.59 7.87
N ALA A 298 -11.20 -15.86 8.21
CA ALA A 298 -10.77 -16.98 7.36
C ALA A 298 -11.33 -16.87 5.94
N LYS A 299 -12.58 -16.40 5.78
CA LYS A 299 -13.21 -16.19 4.47
C LYS A 299 -12.48 -15.12 3.65
N ALA A 300 -12.20 -13.94 4.22
CA ALA A 300 -11.49 -12.89 3.51
C ALA A 300 -10.06 -13.31 3.15
N GLN A 301 -9.41 -14.05 4.02
CA GLN A 301 -8.04 -14.54 3.81
C GLN A 301 -7.96 -15.66 2.76
N GLN A 302 -8.99 -16.48 2.61
CA GLN A 302 -9.07 -17.45 1.51
C GLN A 302 -9.19 -16.77 0.14
N GLN A 303 -9.83 -15.61 0.07
CA GLN A 303 -9.97 -14.82 -1.15
C GLN A 303 -8.67 -14.09 -1.56
N VAL A 304 -7.65 -14.06 -0.69
CA VAL A 304 -6.38 -13.38 -1.01
C VAL A 304 -5.71 -14.01 -2.24
N SER A 305 -5.60 -15.33 -2.32
CA SER A 305 -5.03 -15.99 -3.51
C SER A 305 -6.02 -16.03 -4.68
N GLU A 306 -7.25 -16.40 -4.40
CA GLU A 306 -8.28 -16.61 -5.42
C GLU A 306 -8.57 -15.33 -6.23
N ILE A 307 -8.67 -14.18 -5.55
CA ILE A 307 -9.04 -12.90 -6.13
C ILE A 307 -7.84 -11.95 -6.16
N GLY A 308 -7.16 -11.79 -5.01
CA GLY A 308 -6.15 -10.78 -4.80
C GLY A 308 -4.78 -11.07 -5.42
N GLY A 309 -4.51 -12.32 -5.85
CA GLY A 309 -3.21 -12.68 -6.42
C GLY A 309 -2.05 -12.73 -5.42
N GLY A 310 -2.33 -12.76 -4.12
CA GLY A 310 -1.34 -12.76 -3.04
C GLY A 310 -1.41 -14.02 -2.17
N PHE A 311 -0.72 -13.96 -1.03
CA PHE A 311 -0.67 -15.05 -0.07
C PHE A 311 -1.42 -14.66 1.21
N SER A 312 -2.15 -15.63 1.80
CA SER A 312 -2.83 -15.38 3.08
C SER A 312 -1.85 -14.97 4.17
N ALA A 313 -2.22 -13.97 4.96
CA ALA A 313 -1.49 -13.61 6.17
C ALA A 313 -1.64 -14.65 7.30
N ARG A 314 -2.67 -15.50 7.21
CA ARG A 314 -2.99 -16.51 8.23
C ARG A 314 -2.39 -17.87 7.87
N LYS A 315 -1.65 -18.46 8.80
CA LYS A 315 -1.02 -19.78 8.65
C LYS A 315 -2.02 -20.96 8.65
N ASP A 316 -3.23 -20.77 9.18
CA ASP A 316 -4.29 -21.79 9.23
C ASP A 316 -5.18 -21.78 7.98
N VAL A 317 -5.06 -20.77 7.11
CA VAL A 317 -5.74 -20.73 5.81
C VAL A 317 -4.81 -21.30 4.74
N LYS A 318 -5.14 -22.50 4.28
CA LYS A 318 -4.42 -23.17 3.18
C LYS A 318 -5.16 -22.92 1.88
N ALA A 319 -4.61 -22.06 1.05
CA ALA A 319 -5.12 -21.82 -0.29
C ALA A 319 -4.70 -22.98 -1.22
N THR A 320 -5.67 -23.58 -1.90
CA THR A 320 -5.47 -24.71 -2.83
C THR A 320 -6.04 -24.41 -4.22
N ASP A 321 -6.45 -23.19 -4.45
CA ASP A 321 -6.92 -22.71 -5.73
C ASP A 321 -5.79 -22.63 -6.78
N ALA A 322 -6.17 -22.48 -8.05
CA ALA A 322 -5.21 -22.45 -9.15
C ALA A 322 -4.19 -21.32 -9.04
N ASN A 323 -4.60 -20.16 -8.50
CA ASN A 323 -3.70 -19.03 -8.31
C ASN A 323 -2.67 -19.32 -7.20
N ALA A 324 -3.09 -19.91 -6.08
CA ALA A 324 -2.18 -20.30 -5.01
C ALA A 324 -1.10 -21.29 -5.50
N ILE A 325 -1.50 -22.26 -6.35
CA ILE A 325 -0.57 -23.20 -6.98
C ILE A 325 0.41 -22.47 -7.91
N ALA A 326 -0.10 -21.55 -8.74
CA ALA A 326 0.74 -20.79 -9.67
C ALA A 326 1.72 -19.85 -8.93
N LEU A 327 1.26 -19.16 -7.87
CA LEU A 327 2.09 -18.31 -7.02
C LEU A 327 3.19 -19.14 -6.33
N THR A 328 2.86 -20.33 -5.81
CA THR A 328 3.87 -21.22 -5.21
C THR A 328 4.94 -21.61 -6.24
N ARG A 329 4.53 -21.95 -7.47
CA ARG A 329 5.48 -22.26 -8.56
C ARG A 329 6.33 -21.07 -8.97
N LEU A 330 5.75 -19.85 -8.97
CA LEU A 330 6.50 -18.64 -9.28
C LEU A 330 7.64 -18.40 -8.28
N MET A 331 7.44 -18.79 -7.02
CA MET A 331 8.44 -18.66 -5.94
C MET A 331 9.43 -19.83 -5.89
N ASP A 332 9.28 -20.85 -6.73
CA ASP A 332 10.16 -22.02 -6.71
C ASP A 332 11.60 -21.65 -7.06
N GLY A 333 12.54 -22.06 -6.20
CA GLY A 333 13.97 -21.76 -6.38
C GLY A 333 14.38 -20.31 -6.07
N VAL A 334 13.46 -19.46 -5.63
CA VAL A 334 13.77 -18.09 -5.19
C VAL A 334 14.22 -18.12 -3.74
N ALA A 335 15.41 -17.60 -3.45
CA ALA A 335 15.92 -17.49 -2.10
C ALA A 335 15.30 -16.28 -1.39
N LEU A 336 14.72 -16.53 -0.21
CA LEU A 336 14.17 -15.47 0.64
C LEU A 336 15.24 -14.96 1.61
N PHE A 337 15.35 -13.65 1.76
CA PHE A 337 16.11 -13.03 2.82
C PHE A 337 15.19 -12.16 3.70
N GLU A 338 15.62 -11.87 4.91
CA GLU A 338 14.88 -11.03 5.84
C GLU A 338 15.57 -9.67 5.97
N PRO A 339 14.97 -8.58 5.49
CA PRO A 339 15.49 -7.24 5.71
C PRO A 339 15.41 -6.87 7.19
N ASP A 340 16.44 -6.19 7.69
CA ASP A 340 16.37 -5.55 9.01
C ASP A 340 15.49 -4.29 8.91
N TRP A 341 14.18 -4.49 9.04
CA TRP A 341 13.21 -3.40 8.95
C TRP A 341 13.40 -2.32 10.01
N ALA A 342 13.97 -2.66 11.18
CA ALA A 342 14.24 -1.69 12.25
C ALA A 342 15.40 -0.77 11.85
N ASP A 343 16.48 -1.33 11.28
CA ASP A 343 17.60 -0.54 10.74
C ASP A 343 17.15 0.29 9.54
N ILE A 344 16.39 -0.31 8.62
CA ILE A 344 15.88 0.38 7.41
C ILE A 344 14.98 1.55 7.80
N ASP A 345 14.04 1.38 8.73
CA ASP A 345 13.17 2.47 9.19
C ASP A 345 13.98 3.61 9.82
N LYS A 346 14.90 3.26 10.71
CA LYS A 346 15.78 4.23 11.37
C LYS A 346 16.61 5.04 10.38
N ASN A 347 17.10 4.41 9.31
CA ASN A 347 18.03 5.02 8.35
C ASN A 347 17.36 5.40 7.02
N LEU A 348 16.05 5.22 6.85
CA LEU A 348 15.33 5.39 5.58
C LEU A 348 15.60 6.75 4.92
N THR A 349 15.53 7.82 5.69
CA THR A 349 15.79 9.18 5.18
C THR A 349 17.19 9.29 4.59
N SER A 350 18.22 8.79 5.31
CA SER A 350 19.60 8.79 4.81
C SER A 350 19.75 7.92 3.57
N TYR A 351 19.15 6.73 3.55
CA TYR A 351 19.22 5.83 2.39
C TYR A 351 18.60 6.46 1.14
N VAL A 352 17.49 7.16 1.28
CA VAL A 352 16.82 7.86 0.18
C VAL A 352 17.64 9.07 -0.29
N GLU A 353 18.25 9.83 0.61
CA GLU A 353 19.10 10.98 0.26
C GLU A 353 20.40 10.52 -0.42
N ASP A 354 21.03 9.46 0.08
CA ASP A 354 22.20 8.86 -0.55
C ASP A 354 21.87 8.34 -1.97
N TRP A 355 20.71 7.71 -2.13
CA TRP A 355 20.22 7.28 -3.44
C TRP A 355 19.99 8.47 -4.38
N LYS A 356 19.32 9.55 -3.93
CA LYS A 356 19.13 10.76 -4.73
C LYS A 356 20.47 11.36 -5.16
N THR A 357 21.40 11.48 -4.23
CA THR A 357 22.74 12.00 -4.50
C THR A 357 23.48 11.14 -5.53
N ALA A 358 23.43 9.82 -5.39
CA ALA A 358 24.09 8.89 -6.29
C ALA A 358 23.51 8.91 -7.70
N THR A 359 22.19 9.03 -7.82
CA THR A 359 21.44 8.94 -9.10
C THR A 359 21.19 10.30 -9.76
N GLY A 360 21.32 11.40 -9.03
CA GLY A 360 20.98 12.75 -9.51
C GLY A 360 19.47 12.99 -9.62
N SER A 361 18.67 12.25 -8.78
CA SER A 361 17.21 12.26 -8.83
C SER A 361 16.59 13.25 -7.85
#